data_014ad2baca71fdaec23a747bb7a7d259
#
_entry.id   014ad2baca71fdaec23a747bb7a7d259
#
_cell.length_a   1.000
_cell.length_b   1.000
_cell.length_c   1.000
_cell.angle_alpha   90.00
_cell.angle_beta   90.00
_cell.angle_gamma   90.00
#
_symmetry.space_group_name_H-M   'P 1'
#
loop_
_entity.id
_entity.type
_entity.pdbx_description
1 polymer ?
#
loop_
_entity_poly.entity_id
_entity_poly.type
_entity_poly.pdbx_seq_one_letter_code
_entity_poly.pdbx_strand_id
1 'polypeptide(L)'
;MAKGLDVGTMNILSGRQEGAETVFVQQRNSFVEIEYSDMAEQMLSRSEVLHIRKDDKVYVVGDDALNFANIFNKETRRPMQHGILSSEEASAIPMIKLITEQVVGEPSKPNERLFYSSPADPIDSGLTTLYHEKTLESMLGDMGYDPEPINEGMAVIYSELADNNFTGLGISFGAGMTNVCLAYYAVPVMKFSIARGGDWIDEQTSQATGTPVDKVTSIKEDDFELDFRTDVGGVEGALAIYYENLLDYVIENITREVDEEDVEEGLDVPVVVTGGTSSPNGFEDLFADHLADANIPFSISGVRSADEPMYSVASGALVAARSEEGEEAESGGTSEPATEEAAPESED
;
A
#
# COMPACT_ATOMS: atom_id res chain seq x y z
N MET A 1 15.81 14.94 1.92
CA MET A 1 14.39 14.95 2.37
C MET A 1 13.90 13.52 2.26
N ALA A 2 13.13 13.03 3.23
CA ALA A 2 12.61 11.66 3.20
C ALA A 2 11.47 11.50 2.19
N LYS A 3 11.23 10.28 1.73
CA LYS A 3 10.10 9.91 0.86
C LYS A 3 9.37 8.69 1.41
N GLY A 4 8.05 8.66 1.19
CA GLY A 4 7.22 7.49 1.41
C GLY A 4 6.74 6.94 0.07
N LEU A 5 6.73 5.62 -0.08
CA LEU A 5 6.33 4.92 -1.29
C LEU A 5 5.35 3.81 -0.94
N ASP A 6 4.18 3.85 -1.53
CA ASP A 6 3.23 2.74 -1.53
C ASP A 6 3.31 1.98 -2.86
N VAL A 7 3.68 0.71 -2.77
CA VAL A 7 3.83 -0.19 -3.94
C VAL A 7 2.65 -1.15 -3.98
N GLY A 8 1.49 -0.61 -4.34
CA GLY A 8 0.25 -1.38 -4.37
C GLY A 8 0.02 -2.19 -5.65
N THR A 9 -0.84 -3.19 -5.56
CA THR A 9 -1.22 -4.04 -6.72
C THR A 9 -1.91 -3.24 -7.82
N MET A 10 -2.74 -2.25 -7.47
CA MET A 10 -3.49 -1.43 -8.43
C MET A 10 -2.77 -0.12 -8.76
N ASN A 11 -2.18 0.53 -7.78
CA ASN A 11 -1.53 1.82 -7.92
C ASN A 11 -0.16 1.82 -7.22
N ILE A 12 0.76 2.63 -7.72
CA ILE A 12 2.01 2.99 -7.05
C ILE A 12 1.95 4.48 -6.73
N LEU A 13 2.17 4.84 -5.47
CA LEU A 13 2.08 6.21 -4.97
C LEU A 13 3.33 6.60 -4.22
N SER A 14 3.82 7.81 -4.39
CA SER A 14 4.84 8.37 -3.51
C SER A 14 4.38 9.66 -2.86
N GLY A 15 4.76 9.83 -1.59
CA GLY A 15 4.59 11.06 -0.83
C GLY A 15 5.95 11.70 -0.52
N ARG A 16 6.03 13.02 -0.64
CA ARG A 16 7.19 13.82 -0.24
C ARG A 16 6.75 15.14 0.35
N GLN A 17 7.57 15.69 1.23
CA GLN A 17 7.31 17.01 1.78
C GLN A 17 7.82 18.10 0.84
N GLU A 18 6.96 19.08 0.50
CA GLU A 18 7.33 20.31 -0.20
C GLU A 18 6.93 21.53 0.66
N GLY A 19 7.88 22.09 1.40
CA GLY A 19 7.56 23.16 2.36
C GLY A 19 6.67 22.64 3.51
N ALA A 20 5.48 23.19 3.64
CA ALA A 20 4.50 22.77 4.66
C ALA A 20 3.50 21.73 4.15
N GLU A 21 3.47 21.45 2.85
CA GLU A 21 2.51 20.57 2.22
C GLU A 21 3.13 19.21 1.87
N THR A 22 2.33 18.15 1.93
CA THR A 22 2.71 16.85 1.39
C THR A 22 2.19 16.74 -0.04
N VAL A 23 3.09 16.43 -0.96
CA VAL A 23 2.76 16.25 -2.38
C VAL A 23 2.81 14.76 -2.70
N PHE A 24 1.74 14.27 -3.32
CA PHE A 24 1.63 12.89 -3.78
C PHE A 24 1.72 12.80 -5.29
N VAL A 25 2.39 11.76 -5.77
CA VAL A 25 2.44 11.37 -7.19
C VAL A 25 1.97 9.93 -7.29
N GLN A 26 1.08 9.68 -8.24
CA GLN A 26 0.46 8.36 -8.44
C GLN A 26 0.55 7.92 -9.89
N GLN A 27 0.64 6.62 -10.10
CA GLN A 27 0.46 5.94 -11.39
C GLN A 27 -0.23 4.59 -11.18
N ARG A 28 -1.04 4.16 -12.14
CA ARG A 28 -1.56 2.78 -12.14
C ARG A 28 -0.42 1.78 -12.31
N ASN A 29 -0.44 0.71 -11.50
CA ASN A 29 0.50 -0.40 -11.60
C ASN A 29 0.04 -1.39 -12.68
N SER A 30 -0.01 -0.93 -13.92
CA SER A 30 -0.50 -1.69 -15.08
C SER A 30 0.35 -1.46 -16.31
N PHE A 31 0.29 -2.41 -17.24
CA PHE A 31 0.91 -2.28 -18.58
C PHE A 31 0.09 -3.00 -19.62
N VAL A 32 0.28 -2.58 -20.89
CA VAL A 32 -0.24 -3.27 -22.08
C VAL A 32 0.89 -3.56 -23.06
N GLU A 33 0.87 -4.76 -23.62
CA GLU A 33 1.79 -5.19 -24.67
C GLU A 33 1.12 -5.00 -26.05
N ILE A 34 1.73 -4.18 -26.89
CA ILE A 34 1.29 -3.95 -28.27
C ILE A 34 2.42 -4.28 -29.25
N GLU A 35 2.04 -4.73 -30.46
CA GLU A 35 2.99 -4.90 -31.55
C GLU A 35 3.52 -3.54 -32.03
N TYR A 36 4.82 -3.44 -32.24
CA TYR A 36 5.41 -2.25 -32.81
C TYR A 36 4.91 -2.04 -34.26
N SER A 37 4.38 -0.87 -34.54
CA SER A 37 3.85 -0.48 -35.84
C SER A 37 4.03 1.02 -36.07
N ASP A 38 3.94 1.45 -37.33
CA ASP A 38 4.01 2.88 -37.68
C ASP A 38 2.93 3.69 -36.95
N MET A 39 1.76 3.09 -36.70
CA MET A 39 0.68 3.72 -35.92
C MET A 39 1.08 3.86 -34.46
N ALA A 40 1.60 2.80 -33.85
CA ALA A 40 2.07 2.82 -32.45
C ALA A 40 3.18 3.87 -32.29
N GLU A 41 4.17 3.90 -33.20
CA GLU A 41 5.27 4.86 -33.17
C GLU A 41 4.76 6.32 -33.27
N GLN A 42 3.82 6.60 -34.18
CA GLN A 42 3.23 7.93 -34.28
C GLN A 42 2.45 8.35 -33.05
N MET A 43 1.76 7.43 -32.39
CA MET A 43 1.07 7.71 -31.12
C MET A 43 2.06 7.99 -29.99
N LEU A 44 3.06 7.13 -29.80
CA LEU A 44 4.09 7.29 -28.79
C LEU A 44 4.91 8.57 -28.96
N SER A 45 5.22 8.96 -30.21
CA SER A 45 5.98 10.18 -30.51
C SER A 45 5.22 11.49 -30.29
N ARG A 46 3.88 11.44 -30.23
CA ARG A 46 3.00 12.61 -30.02
C ARG A 46 2.59 12.82 -28.57
N SER A 47 2.80 11.82 -27.73
CA SER A 47 2.38 11.80 -26.33
C SER A 47 3.59 11.48 -25.46
N GLU A 48 3.70 12.11 -24.32
CA GLU A 48 4.75 11.80 -23.32
C GLU A 48 4.38 10.52 -22.53
N VAL A 49 4.11 9.43 -23.27
CA VAL A 49 3.63 8.15 -22.72
C VAL A 49 4.81 7.33 -22.20
N LEU A 50 4.69 6.87 -20.98
CA LEU A 50 5.67 5.94 -20.37
C LEU A 50 5.63 4.59 -21.11
N HIS A 51 6.76 4.19 -21.72
CA HIS A 51 6.83 2.94 -22.43
C HIS A 51 8.23 2.35 -22.50
N ILE A 52 8.30 1.04 -22.68
CA ILE A 52 9.53 0.30 -22.98
C ILE A 52 9.37 -0.38 -24.33
N ARG A 53 10.34 -0.21 -25.22
CA ARG A 53 10.43 -1.00 -26.44
C ARG A 53 11.40 -2.16 -26.25
N LYS A 54 10.94 -3.36 -26.54
CA LYS A 54 11.77 -4.57 -26.54
C LYS A 54 11.44 -5.40 -27.77
N ASP A 55 12.42 -5.56 -28.65
CA ASP A 55 12.28 -6.23 -29.94
C ASP A 55 11.17 -5.59 -30.80
N ASP A 56 10.21 -6.37 -31.27
CA ASP A 56 9.08 -5.92 -32.08
C ASP A 56 7.83 -5.59 -31.21
N LYS A 57 8.03 -5.37 -29.91
CA LYS A 57 6.96 -5.08 -28.94
C LYS A 57 7.19 -3.77 -28.22
N VAL A 58 6.09 -3.13 -27.87
CA VAL A 58 6.06 -1.95 -27.02
C VAL A 58 5.18 -2.27 -25.80
N TYR A 59 5.71 -1.93 -24.65
CA TYR A 59 5.01 -2.04 -23.36
C TYR A 59 4.70 -0.63 -22.89
N VAL A 60 3.43 -0.24 -22.98
CA VAL A 60 2.95 1.03 -22.43
C VAL A 60 2.56 0.79 -20.97
N VAL A 61 3.02 1.65 -20.07
CA VAL A 61 2.85 1.45 -18.62
C VAL A 61 2.12 2.63 -17.96
N GLY A 62 1.61 2.39 -16.76
CA GLY A 62 0.93 3.41 -15.96
C GLY A 62 -0.49 3.70 -16.44
N ASP A 63 -0.93 4.94 -16.24
CA ASP A 63 -2.29 5.38 -16.52
C ASP A 63 -2.65 5.28 -18.01
N ASP A 64 -1.67 5.46 -18.90
CA ASP A 64 -1.88 5.37 -20.35
C ASP A 64 -2.08 3.93 -20.84
N ALA A 65 -1.72 2.92 -20.06
CA ALA A 65 -1.85 1.52 -20.45
C ALA A 65 -3.29 1.16 -20.83
N LEU A 66 -4.29 1.64 -20.10
CA LEU A 66 -5.69 1.38 -20.36
C LEU A 66 -6.16 2.03 -21.67
N ASN A 67 -5.74 3.25 -21.94
CA ASN A 67 -6.07 3.95 -23.19
C ASN A 67 -5.52 3.21 -24.41
N PHE A 68 -4.26 2.78 -24.34
CA PHE A 68 -3.63 2.02 -25.41
C PHE A 68 -4.24 0.61 -25.56
N ALA A 69 -4.59 -0.04 -24.44
CA ALA A 69 -5.29 -1.32 -24.45
C ALA A 69 -6.61 -1.22 -25.24
N ASN A 70 -7.41 -0.21 -24.97
CA ASN A 70 -8.67 0.05 -25.67
C ASN A 70 -8.45 0.32 -27.16
N ILE A 71 -7.46 1.16 -27.53
CA ILE A 71 -7.18 1.50 -28.93
C ILE A 71 -6.72 0.28 -29.73
N PHE A 72 -5.88 -0.57 -29.16
CA PHE A 72 -5.30 -1.75 -29.80
C PHE A 72 -6.10 -3.04 -29.55
N ASN A 73 -7.24 -2.95 -28.87
CA ASN A 73 -8.09 -4.08 -28.48
C ASN A 73 -7.29 -5.19 -27.79
N LYS A 74 -6.54 -4.80 -26.76
CA LYS A 74 -5.73 -5.66 -25.90
C LYS A 74 -6.23 -5.56 -24.46
N GLU A 75 -5.79 -6.48 -23.63
CA GLU A 75 -6.02 -6.44 -22.19
C GLU A 75 -4.80 -5.87 -21.46
N THR A 76 -5.04 -5.11 -20.40
CA THR A 76 -3.98 -4.68 -19.50
C THR A 76 -3.57 -5.83 -18.58
N ARG A 77 -2.31 -5.83 -18.15
CA ARG A 77 -1.77 -6.77 -17.16
C ARG A 77 -1.13 -5.98 -16.02
N ARG A 78 -0.99 -6.60 -14.86
CA ARG A 78 -0.34 -6.00 -13.70
C ARG A 78 0.93 -6.78 -13.34
N PRO A 79 2.04 -6.07 -12.99
CA PRO A 79 3.27 -6.71 -12.49
C PRO A 79 3.09 -7.42 -11.15
N MET A 80 2.04 -7.06 -10.41
CA MET A 80 1.74 -7.57 -9.08
C MET A 80 0.39 -8.28 -9.05
N GLN A 81 0.32 -9.33 -8.26
CA GLN A 81 -0.90 -10.08 -7.93
C GLN A 81 -0.87 -10.42 -6.44
N HIS A 82 -2.01 -10.46 -5.80
CA HIS A 82 -2.09 -10.74 -4.36
C HIS A 82 -1.09 -9.91 -3.53
N GLY A 83 -0.98 -8.61 -3.79
CA GLY A 83 -0.13 -7.70 -3.03
C GLY A 83 1.38 -7.81 -3.26
N ILE A 84 1.86 -8.77 -4.05
CA ILE A 84 3.29 -9.02 -4.29
C ILE A 84 3.62 -9.12 -5.78
N LEU A 85 4.91 -9.06 -6.12
CA LEU A 85 5.39 -9.28 -7.48
C LEU A 85 4.98 -10.68 -7.96
N SER A 86 4.31 -10.73 -9.11
CA SER A 86 3.83 -11.96 -9.69
C SER A 86 4.99 -12.79 -10.28
N SER A 87 5.07 -14.05 -9.90
CA SER A 87 6.02 -14.99 -10.52
C SER A 87 5.68 -15.31 -11.98
N GLU A 88 4.42 -15.15 -12.37
CA GLU A 88 3.94 -15.33 -13.74
C GLU A 88 4.34 -14.16 -14.63
N GLU A 89 4.54 -12.98 -14.06
CA GLU A 89 4.93 -11.74 -14.73
C GLU A 89 6.38 -11.32 -14.41
N ALA A 90 7.30 -12.27 -14.21
CA ALA A 90 8.70 -11.97 -13.94
C ALA A 90 9.37 -11.08 -15.00
N SER A 91 8.85 -11.06 -16.23
CA SER A 91 9.28 -10.15 -17.29
C SER A 91 8.80 -8.70 -17.10
N ALA A 92 7.88 -8.45 -16.17
CA ALA A 92 7.31 -7.13 -15.90
C ALA A 92 8.13 -6.28 -14.90
N ILE A 93 9.23 -6.82 -14.35
CA ILE A 93 10.13 -6.04 -13.47
C ILE A 93 10.58 -4.70 -14.10
N PRO A 94 10.96 -4.63 -15.39
CA PRO A 94 11.28 -3.34 -16.01
C PRO A 94 10.09 -2.36 -16.06
N MET A 95 8.85 -2.86 -16.12
CA MET A 95 7.65 -2.03 -16.15
C MET A 95 7.40 -1.41 -14.78
N ILE A 96 7.42 -2.21 -13.70
CA ILE A 96 7.26 -1.67 -12.34
C ILE A 96 8.40 -0.71 -11.99
N LYS A 97 9.63 -0.99 -12.45
CA LYS A 97 10.76 -0.08 -12.27
C LYS A 97 10.49 1.27 -12.91
N LEU A 98 10.04 1.30 -14.17
CA LEU A 98 9.75 2.55 -14.88
C LEU A 98 8.61 3.34 -14.22
N ILE A 99 7.56 2.66 -13.76
CA ILE A 99 6.46 3.30 -13.02
C ILE A 99 7.00 3.90 -11.72
N THR A 100 7.78 3.13 -10.96
CA THR A 100 8.37 3.59 -9.70
C THR A 100 9.31 4.77 -9.90
N GLU A 101 10.17 4.75 -10.92
CA GLU A 101 11.05 5.89 -11.27
C GLU A 101 10.25 7.16 -11.55
N GLN A 102 9.13 7.04 -12.27
CA GLN A 102 8.26 8.18 -12.56
C GLN A 102 7.58 8.74 -11.31
N VAL A 103 7.14 7.86 -10.42
CA VAL A 103 6.39 8.22 -9.21
C VAL A 103 7.31 8.81 -8.13
N VAL A 104 8.46 8.20 -7.89
CA VAL A 104 9.40 8.61 -6.84
C VAL A 104 10.35 9.72 -7.32
N GLY A 105 10.72 9.71 -8.62
CA GLY A 105 11.72 10.62 -9.20
C GLY A 105 13.14 10.27 -8.79
N GLU A 106 14.06 11.24 -8.94
CA GLU A 106 15.46 11.10 -8.50
C GLU A 106 15.62 11.46 -7.03
N PRO A 107 16.57 10.86 -6.29
CA PRO A 107 16.88 11.28 -4.93
C PRO A 107 17.51 12.68 -4.91
N SER A 108 17.13 13.50 -3.94
CA SER A 108 17.66 14.87 -3.77
C SER A 108 19.09 14.89 -3.23
N LYS A 109 19.52 13.83 -2.60
CA LYS A 109 20.88 13.57 -2.08
C LYS A 109 21.20 12.08 -2.20
N PRO A 110 22.49 11.67 -2.31
CA PRO A 110 22.84 10.25 -2.28
C PRO A 110 22.33 9.58 -1.00
N ASN A 111 21.79 8.38 -1.14
CA ASN A 111 21.20 7.62 -0.04
C ASN A 111 20.06 8.39 0.68
N GLU A 112 19.19 9.06 -0.09
CA GLU A 112 18.00 9.67 0.48
C GLU A 112 17.12 8.59 1.09
N ARG A 113 16.71 8.80 2.36
CA ARG A 113 15.87 7.84 3.09
C ARG A 113 14.51 7.68 2.40
N LEU A 114 14.11 6.44 2.15
CA LEU A 114 12.85 6.11 1.53
C LEU A 114 12.26 4.88 2.24
N PHE A 115 11.05 5.04 2.79
CA PHE A 115 10.28 3.89 3.27
C PHE A 115 9.30 3.46 2.18
N TYR A 116 9.26 2.15 1.91
CA TYR A 116 8.31 1.57 0.95
C TYR A 116 7.39 0.56 1.63
N SER A 117 6.11 0.55 1.22
CA SER A 117 5.13 -0.39 1.74
C SER A 117 5.49 -1.83 1.36
N SER A 118 5.34 -2.74 2.31
CA SER A 118 5.42 -4.19 2.10
C SER A 118 4.34 -4.89 2.92
N PRO A 119 3.62 -5.87 2.36
CA PRO A 119 2.72 -6.69 3.14
C PRO A 119 3.50 -7.59 4.12
N ALA A 120 2.85 -8.10 5.15
CA ALA A 120 3.33 -9.27 5.87
C ALA A 120 3.13 -10.55 5.03
N ASP A 121 3.76 -11.66 5.40
CA ASP A 121 3.44 -12.94 4.79
C ASP A 121 1.96 -13.26 5.02
N PRO A 122 1.19 -13.61 3.98
CA PRO A 122 -0.23 -13.86 4.13
C PRO A 122 -0.47 -15.19 4.85
N ILE A 123 -1.35 -15.15 5.87
CA ILE A 123 -1.65 -16.29 6.73
C ILE A 123 -2.56 -17.34 6.09
N ASP A 124 -3.22 -17.00 5.00
CA ASP A 124 -4.21 -17.82 4.29
C ASP A 124 -3.70 -18.38 2.96
N SER A 125 -2.42 -18.23 2.67
CA SER A 125 -1.81 -18.73 1.44
C SER A 125 -0.37 -19.22 1.68
N GLY A 126 0.21 -19.89 0.69
CA GLY A 126 1.63 -20.28 0.71
C GLY A 126 2.57 -19.24 0.11
N LEU A 127 2.10 -18.01 -0.10
CA LEU A 127 2.91 -16.92 -0.65
C LEU A 127 3.90 -16.41 0.41
N THR A 128 5.01 -15.86 -0.05
CA THR A 128 6.02 -15.21 0.81
C THR A 128 6.43 -13.88 0.20
N THR A 129 6.63 -12.88 1.04
CA THR A 129 7.01 -11.52 0.66
C THR A 129 8.49 -11.34 0.37
N LEU A 130 9.33 -12.31 0.73
CA LEU A 130 10.79 -12.19 0.65
C LEU A 130 11.30 -11.79 -0.75
N TYR A 131 10.78 -12.41 -1.81
CA TYR A 131 11.18 -12.06 -3.18
C TYR A 131 10.76 -10.64 -3.55
N HIS A 132 9.55 -10.25 -3.18
CA HIS A 132 9.01 -8.92 -3.39
C HIS A 132 9.88 -7.86 -2.70
N GLU A 133 10.11 -8.00 -1.40
CA GLU A 133 10.94 -7.08 -0.61
C GLU A 133 12.35 -6.93 -1.16
N LYS A 134 13.04 -8.06 -1.41
CA LYS A 134 14.42 -8.02 -1.92
C LYS A 134 14.52 -7.44 -3.32
N THR A 135 13.50 -7.60 -4.16
CA THR A 135 13.46 -6.98 -5.48
C THR A 135 13.28 -5.48 -5.38
N LEU A 136 12.34 -5.00 -4.53
CA LEU A 136 12.13 -3.57 -4.32
C LEU A 136 13.33 -2.91 -3.65
N GLU A 137 13.90 -3.52 -2.61
CA GLU A 137 15.11 -3.05 -1.94
C GLU A 137 16.27 -2.85 -2.93
N SER A 138 16.52 -3.86 -3.77
CA SER A 138 17.57 -3.78 -4.80
C SER A 138 17.26 -2.70 -5.85
N MET A 139 16.02 -2.63 -6.31
CA MET A 139 15.59 -1.68 -7.34
C MET A 139 15.71 -0.23 -6.86
N LEU A 140 15.23 0.06 -5.65
CA LEU A 140 15.28 1.40 -5.05
C LEU A 140 16.71 1.79 -4.67
N GLY A 141 17.52 0.83 -4.18
CA GLY A 141 18.95 1.03 -3.94
C GLY A 141 19.73 1.37 -5.22
N ASP A 142 19.44 0.69 -6.34
CA ASP A 142 20.03 1.01 -7.66
C ASP A 142 19.62 2.41 -8.17
N MET A 143 18.48 2.94 -7.73
CA MET A 143 18.04 4.30 -8.00
C MET A 143 18.74 5.35 -7.12
N GLY A 144 19.55 4.93 -6.14
CA GLY A 144 20.34 5.80 -5.25
C GLY A 144 19.65 6.17 -3.94
N TYR A 145 18.54 5.50 -3.58
CA TYR A 145 17.88 5.62 -2.30
C TYR A 145 18.52 4.71 -1.23
N ASP A 146 18.22 5.00 0.03
CA ASP A 146 18.40 4.10 1.17
C ASP A 146 17.00 3.56 1.56
N PRO A 147 16.57 2.44 0.96
CA PRO A 147 15.21 1.95 1.09
C PRO A 147 15.02 1.10 2.33
N GLU A 148 13.88 1.26 3.02
CA GLU A 148 13.47 0.43 4.14
C GLU A 148 12.00 0.02 4.01
N PRO A 149 11.65 -1.27 4.25
CA PRO A 149 10.27 -1.72 4.20
C PRO A 149 9.50 -1.30 5.44
N ILE A 150 8.23 -0.88 5.24
CA ILE A 150 7.27 -0.69 6.31
C ILE A 150 6.03 -1.55 6.04
N ASN A 151 5.50 -2.23 7.08
CA ASN A 151 4.23 -2.94 6.95
C ASN A 151 3.09 -1.96 6.64
N GLU A 152 2.20 -2.28 5.69
CA GLU A 152 1.12 -1.40 5.27
C GLU A 152 0.18 -1.03 6.42
N GLY A 153 -0.22 -1.97 7.29
CA GLY A 153 -1.05 -1.68 8.46
C GLY A 153 -0.34 -0.77 9.46
N MET A 154 0.99 -0.92 9.61
CA MET A 154 1.80 -0.02 10.43
C MET A 154 1.92 1.38 9.82
N ALA A 155 2.01 1.48 8.49
CA ALA A 155 1.99 2.77 7.80
C ALA A 155 0.67 3.52 8.05
N VAL A 156 -0.47 2.81 8.07
CA VAL A 156 -1.77 3.40 8.46
C VAL A 156 -1.70 3.99 9.88
N ILE A 157 -1.11 3.28 10.83
CA ILE A 157 -0.94 3.78 12.21
C ILE A 157 -0.07 5.04 12.23
N TYR A 158 1.01 5.07 11.47
CA TYR A 158 1.89 6.26 11.38
C TYR A 158 1.18 7.47 10.76
N SER A 159 0.31 7.25 9.76
CA SER A 159 -0.40 8.37 9.13
C SER A 159 -1.54 8.91 9.98
N GLU A 160 -2.26 8.03 10.69
CA GLU A 160 -3.58 8.34 11.22
C GLU A 160 -3.65 8.42 12.76
N LEU A 161 -2.70 7.84 13.47
CA LEU A 161 -2.80 7.66 14.92
C LEU A 161 -1.68 8.36 15.71
N ALA A 162 -1.11 9.44 15.16
CA ALA A 162 -0.11 10.25 15.86
C ALA A 162 -0.66 10.82 17.19
N ASP A 163 -1.90 11.31 17.20
CA ASP A 163 -2.56 11.84 18.41
C ASP A 163 -2.88 10.75 19.44
N ASN A 164 -2.89 9.49 19.02
CA ASN A 164 -3.03 8.30 19.89
C ASN A 164 -1.68 7.69 20.27
N ASN A 165 -0.58 8.44 20.15
CA ASN A 165 0.79 7.98 20.38
C ASN A 165 1.11 6.71 19.55
N PHE A 166 0.64 6.65 18.30
CA PHE A 166 0.82 5.50 17.40
C PHE A 166 0.34 4.17 18.03
N THR A 167 -0.76 4.24 18.77
CA THR A 167 -1.43 3.10 19.41
C THR A 167 -2.78 2.88 18.73
N GLY A 168 -3.01 1.68 18.21
CA GLY A 168 -4.28 1.32 17.56
C GLY A 168 -4.14 0.19 16.55
N LEU A 169 -5.26 -0.11 15.90
CA LEU A 169 -5.38 -1.11 14.84
C LEU A 169 -5.49 -0.41 13.48
N GLY A 170 -4.47 -0.57 12.65
CA GLY A 170 -4.44 -0.06 11.27
C GLY A 170 -4.70 -1.19 10.28
N ILE A 171 -5.65 -0.98 9.35
CA ILE A 171 -6.02 -1.97 8.33
C ILE A 171 -6.01 -1.31 6.96
N SER A 172 -5.20 -1.85 6.04
CA SER A 172 -5.19 -1.48 4.62
C SER A 172 -5.95 -2.53 3.80
N PHE A 173 -7.10 -2.15 3.26
CA PHE A 173 -7.88 -2.96 2.32
C PHE A 173 -7.46 -2.64 0.89
N GLY A 174 -6.41 -3.31 0.42
CA GLY A 174 -5.86 -3.12 -0.93
C GLY A 174 -6.63 -3.90 -2.00
N ALA A 175 -6.18 -3.77 -3.26
CA ALA A 175 -6.72 -4.58 -4.35
C ALA A 175 -6.32 -6.05 -4.22
N GLY A 176 -5.04 -6.34 -4.00
CA GLY A 176 -4.50 -7.70 -3.95
C GLY A 176 -4.51 -8.35 -2.58
N MET A 177 -4.39 -7.57 -1.51
CA MET A 177 -4.31 -8.04 -0.12
C MET A 177 -5.02 -7.11 0.84
N THR A 178 -5.38 -7.66 2.01
CA THR A 178 -5.72 -6.88 3.21
C THR A 178 -4.60 -7.03 4.23
N ASN A 179 -4.08 -5.91 4.73
CA ASN A 179 -2.96 -5.86 5.67
C ASN A 179 -3.43 -5.31 7.01
N VAL A 180 -3.08 -5.99 8.09
CA VAL A 180 -3.53 -5.69 9.46
C VAL A 180 -2.31 -5.51 10.36
N CYS A 181 -2.33 -4.46 11.19
CA CYS A 181 -1.33 -4.25 12.24
C CYS A 181 -2.00 -3.65 13.48
N LEU A 182 -1.75 -4.27 14.62
CA LEU A 182 -2.03 -3.71 15.95
C LEU A 182 -0.70 -3.25 16.54
N ALA A 183 -0.61 -2.00 16.99
CA ALA A 183 0.60 -1.48 17.62
C ALA A 183 0.29 -0.70 18.91
N TYR A 184 1.27 -0.67 19.81
CA TYR A 184 1.30 0.16 21.00
C TYR A 184 2.56 1.02 20.99
N TYR A 185 2.39 2.35 21.06
CA TYR A 185 3.50 3.31 21.04
C TYR A 185 4.48 3.04 19.89
N ALA A 186 3.95 2.87 18.69
CA ALA A 186 4.69 2.52 17.46
C ALA A 186 5.37 1.13 17.45
N VAL A 187 5.14 0.28 18.45
CA VAL A 187 5.66 -1.09 18.50
C VAL A 187 4.57 -2.05 18.03
N PRO A 188 4.74 -2.75 16.89
CA PRO A 188 3.75 -3.71 16.43
C PRO A 188 3.73 -4.95 17.33
N VAL A 189 2.54 -5.28 17.86
CA VAL A 189 2.29 -6.47 18.70
C VAL A 189 1.64 -7.59 17.90
N MET A 190 0.88 -7.23 16.85
CA MET A 190 0.30 -8.17 15.90
C MET A 190 0.41 -7.58 14.50
N LYS A 191 0.84 -8.36 13.52
CA LYS A 191 0.79 -8.00 12.11
C LYS A 191 0.64 -9.23 11.24
N PHE A 192 -0.27 -9.18 10.29
CA PHE A 192 -0.47 -10.22 9.29
C PHE A 192 -1.09 -9.65 8.01
N SER A 193 -1.07 -10.43 6.94
CA SER A 193 -1.78 -10.12 5.71
C SER A 193 -2.69 -11.28 5.32
N ILE A 194 -3.70 -10.97 4.51
CA ILE A 194 -4.65 -11.92 3.93
C ILE A 194 -4.59 -11.75 2.42
N ALA A 195 -4.41 -12.84 1.67
CA ALA A 195 -4.35 -12.84 0.21
C ALA A 195 -5.74 -12.64 -0.44
N ARG A 196 -6.56 -11.79 0.19
CA ARG A 196 -7.87 -11.33 -0.29
C ARG A 196 -7.96 -9.82 -0.18
N GLY A 197 -8.47 -9.20 -1.23
CA GLY A 197 -8.73 -7.77 -1.31
C GLY A 197 -9.78 -7.49 -2.36
N GLY A 198 -9.75 -6.32 -2.97
CA GLY A 198 -10.72 -5.92 -4.00
C GLY A 198 -10.76 -6.84 -5.21
N ASP A 199 -9.62 -7.38 -5.63
CA ASP A 199 -9.55 -8.32 -6.76
C ASP A 199 -10.29 -9.63 -6.46
N TRP A 200 -10.18 -10.14 -5.22
CA TRP A 200 -10.91 -11.32 -4.78
C TRP A 200 -12.43 -11.08 -4.81
N ILE A 201 -12.91 -9.91 -4.37
CA ILE A 201 -14.32 -9.52 -4.45
C ILE A 201 -14.78 -9.52 -5.91
N ASP A 202 -14.00 -8.92 -6.81
CA ASP A 202 -14.32 -8.83 -8.24
C ASP A 202 -14.40 -10.21 -8.90
N GLU A 203 -13.44 -11.08 -8.62
CA GLU A 203 -13.40 -12.45 -9.14
C GLU A 203 -14.58 -13.28 -8.65
N GLN A 204 -14.90 -13.23 -7.35
CA GLN A 204 -16.03 -13.97 -6.78
C GLN A 204 -17.36 -13.47 -7.36
N THR A 205 -17.52 -12.15 -7.47
CA THR A 205 -18.70 -11.53 -8.09
C THR A 205 -18.84 -11.91 -9.56
N SER A 206 -17.75 -11.90 -10.30
CA SER A 206 -17.71 -12.34 -11.70
C SER A 206 -18.15 -13.79 -11.85
N GLN A 207 -17.64 -14.69 -11.01
CA GLN A 207 -18.01 -16.11 -11.01
C GLN A 207 -19.49 -16.31 -10.66
N ALA A 208 -20.01 -15.57 -9.69
CA ALA A 208 -21.40 -15.70 -9.23
C ALA A 208 -22.41 -15.15 -10.26
N THR A 209 -22.07 -14.06 -10.96
CA THR A 209 -22.99 -13.36 -11.87
C THR A 209 -22.77 -13.66 -13.35
N GLY A 210 -21.62 -14.25 -13.71
CA GLY A 210 -21.21 -14.43 -15.11
C GLY A 210 -20.80 -13.13 -15.81
N THR A 211 -20.65 -12.03 -15.07
CA THR A 211 -20.20 -10.73 -15.61
C THR A 211 -18.67 -10.74 -15.69
N PRO A 212 -18.04 -10.25 -16.79
CA PRO A 212 -16.59 -10.13 -16.88
C PRO A 212 -15.98 -9.34 -15.72
N VAL A 213 -14.82 -9.76 -15.21
CA VAL A 213 -14.14 -9.15 -14.05
C VAL A 213 -13.94 -7.65 -14.25
N ASP A 214 -13.41 -7.21 -15.40
CA ASP A 214 -13.17 -5.79 -15.68
C ASP A 214 -14.44 -4.93 -15.57
N LYS A 215 -15.58 -5.51 -15.96
CA LYS A 215 -16.87 -4.82 -15.81
C LYS A 215 -17.34 -4.78 -14.36
N VAL A 216 -17.09 -5.82 -13.58
CA VAL A 216 -17.37 -5.85 -12.14
C VAL A 216 -16.51 -4.78 -11.44
N THR A 217 -15.20 -4.75 -11.74
CA THR A 217 -14.27 -3.75 -11.22
C THR A 217 -14.75 -2.33 -11.52
N SER A 218 -15.16 -2.05 -12.78
CA SER A 218 -15.68 -0.74 -13.16
C SER A 218 -16.93 -0.35 -12.36
N ILE A 219 -17.88 -1.26 -12.18
CA ILE A 219 -19.09 -1.01 -11.37
C ILE A 219 -18.71 -0.72 -9.92
N LYS A 220 -17.75 -1.45 -9.35
CA LYS A 220 -17.27 -1.27 -7.98
C LYS A 220 -16.54 0.07 -7.78
N GLU A 221 -15.75 0.50 -8.78
CA GLU A 221 -14.96 1.75 -8.69
C GLU A 221 -15.78 3.01 -9.01
N ASP A 222 -16.92 2.89 -9.75
CA ASP A 222 -17.70 4.06 -10.19
C ASP A 222 -18.60 4.60 -9.06
N ASP A 223 -19.83 4.07 -8.97
CA ASP A 223 -20.88 4.61 -8.06
C ASP A 223 -21.43 3.53 -7.10
N PHE A 224 -20.64 2.49 -6.79
CA PHE A 224 -21.08 1.41 -5.91
C PHE A 224 -21.17 1.88 -4.45
N GLU A 225 -22.33 1.65 -3.83
CA GLU A 225 -22.60 1.90 -2.41
C GLU A 225 -22.92 0.58 -1.70
N LEU A 226 -22.38 0.40 -0.51
CA LEU A 226 -22.69 -0.73 0.37
C LEU A 226 -24.03 -0.44 1.09
N ASP A 227 -25.14 -0.49 0.35
CA ASP A 227 -26.48 -0.39 0.93
C ASP A 227 -27.17 -1.77 0.90
N PHE A 228 -27.29 -2.39 2.08
CA PHE A 228 -27.92 -3.71 2.28
C PHE A 228 -29.43 -3.72 2.08
N ARG A 229 -30.04 -2.60 1.72
CA ARG A 229 -31.45 -2.51 1.37
C ARG A 229 -31.71 -2.79 -0.10
N THR A 230 -30.65 -2.92 -0.89
CA THR A 230 -30.76 -3.25 -2.31
C THR A 230 -31.12 -4.73 -2.52
N ASP A 231 -31.89 -4.96 -3.56
CA ASP A 231 -32.24 -6.32 -4.01
C ASP A 231 -30.92 -7.11 -4.25
N VAL A 232 -30.75 -8.23 -3.54
CA VAL A 232 -29.54 -9.10 -3.65
C VAL A 232 -29.33 -9.71 -5.05
N GLY A 233 -30.09 -9.26 -6.04
CA GLY A 233 -29.97 -9.64 -7.44
C GLY A 233 -28.94 -8.80 -8.20
N GLY A 234 -28.21 -9.44 -9.12
CA GLY A 234 -27.28 -8.74 -10.00
C GLY A 234 -25.87 -8.53 -9.41
N VAL A 235 -25.07 -7.68 -10.09
CA VAL A 235 -23.66 -7.47 -9.76
C VAL A 235 -23.50 -6.76 -8.42
N GLU A 236 -24.25 -5.70 -8.18
CA GLU A 236 -24.18 -4.90 -6.94
C GLU A 236 -24.55 -5.72 -5.70
N GLY A 237 -25.61 -6.54 -5.77
CA GLY A 237 -25.97 -7.44 -4.69
C GLY A 237 -24.91 -8.53 -4.42
N ALA A 238 -24.26 -9.03 -5.48
CA ALA A 238 -23.16 -9.98 -5.31
C ALA A 238 -21.91 -9.28 -4.72
N LEU A 239 -21.60 -8.06 -5.16
CA LEU A 239 -20.53 -7.25 -4.56
C LEU A 239 -20.77 -7.07 -3.06
N ALA A 240 -21.97 -6.64 -2.62
CA ALA A 240 -22.29 -6.46 -1.21
C ALA A 240 -22.05 -7.73 -0.40
N ILE A 241 -22.52 -8.91 -0.88
CA ILE A 241 -22.30 -10.19 -0.22
C ILE A 241 -20.81 -10.52 -0.07
N TYR A 242 -20.00 -10.27 -1.10
CA TYR A 242 -18.57 -10.58 -1.03
C TYR A 242 -17.78 -9.55 -0.20
N TYR A 243 -18.25 -8.31 -0.09
CA TYR A 243 -17.74 -7.36 0.90
C TYR A 243 -17.98 -7.85 2.33
N GLU A 244 -19.22 -8.21 2.70
CA GLU A 244 -19.54 -8.80 4.01
C GLU A 244 -18.62 -10.01 4.31
N ASN A 245 -18.48 -10.91 3.34
CA ASN A 245 -17.66 -12.10 3.50
C ASN A 245 -16.17 -11.80 3.71
N LEU A 246 -15.63 -10.74 3.04
CA LEU A 246 -14.27 -10.28 3.27
C LEU A 246 -14.13 -9.70 4.69
N LEU A 247 -15.08 -8.87 5.14
CA LEU A 247 -15.03 -8.26 6.47
C LEU A 247 -15.10 -9.31 7.58
N ASP A 248 -16.03 -10.25 7.50
CA ASP A 248 -16.12 -11.37 8.43
C ASP A 248 -14.81 -12.14 8.50
N TYR A 249 -14.22 -12.45 7.34
CA TYR A 249 -12.97 -13.18 7.26
C TYR A 249 -11.79 -12.42 7.88
N VAL A 250 -11.71 -11.10 7.67
CA VAL A 250 -10.69 -10.25 8.28
C VAL A 250 -10.84 -10.25 9.81
N ILE A 251 -12.06 -10.07 10.32
CA ILE A 251 -12.37 -10.00 11.74
C ILE A 251 -12.09 -11.35 12.44
N GLU A 252 -12.47 -12.46 11.81
CA GLU A 252 -12.15 -13.81 12.31
C GLU A 252 -10.63 -14.01 12.47
N ASN A 253 -9.85 -13.51 11.49
CA ASN A 253 -8.39 -13.61 11.55
C ASN A 253 -7.78 -12.66 12.59
N ILE A 254 -8.30 -11.44 12.75
CA ILE A 254 -7.89 -10.54 13.85
C ILE A 254 -8.11 -11.24 15.20
N THR A 255 -9.28 -11.84 15.41
CA THR A 255 -9.62 -12.55 16.64
C THR A 255 -8.70 -13.74 16.91
N ARG A 256 -8.24 -14.43 15.86
CA ARG A 256 -7.38 -15.61 15.98
C ARG A 256 -5.91 -15.28 16.20
N GLU A 257 -5.41 -14.23 15.54
CA GLU A 257 -3.99 -13.87 15.54
C GLU A 257 -3.59 -12.98 16.72
N VAL A 258 -4.56 -12.37 17.41
CA VAL A 258 -4.28 -11.58 18.61
C VAL A 258 -4.06 -12.51 19.80
N ASP A 259 -2.95 -12.35 20.49
CA ASP A 259 -2.70 -13.01 21.77
C ASP A 259 -3.24 -12.12 22.91
N GLU A 260 -4.10 -12.69 23.76
CA GLU A 260 -4.67 -11.96 24.91
C GLU A 260 -3.58 -11.45 25.89
N GLU A 261 -2.40 -12.11 25.92
CA GLU A 261 -1.27 -11.70 26.76
C GLU A 261 -0.56 -10.45 26.21
N ASP A 262 -0.70 -10.17 24.90
CA ASP A 262 -0.09 -9.02 24.22
C ASP A 262 -0.96 -7.76 24.28
N VAL A 263 -2.18 -7.86 24.80
CA VAL A 263 -3.12 -6.74 24.90
C VAL A 263 -3.23 -6.24 26.35
N GLU A 264 -2.94 -4.95 26.56
CA GLU A 264 -3.06 -4.33 27.88
C GLU A 264 -4.53 -4.29 28.34
N GLU A 265 -4.82 -4.85 29.52
CA GLU A 265 -6.17 -4.95 30.06
C GLU A 265 -6.78 -3.55 30.27
N GLY A 266 -7.92 -3.29 29.62
CA GLY A 266 -8.65 -2.03 29.75
C GLY A 266 -8.20 -0.93 28.76
N LEU A 267 -7.35 -1.24 27.79
CA LEU A 267 -7.01 -0.33 26.71
C LEU A 267 -8.14 -0.28 25.66
N ASP A 268 -8.61 0.92 25.33
CA ASP A 268 -9.54 1.18 24.24
C ASP A 268 -8.75 1.45 22.96
N VAL A 269 -8.85 0.55 21.99
CA VAL A 269 -8.09 0.56 20.74
C VAL A 269 -8.86 1.29 19.63
N PRO A 270 -8.36 2.42 19.11
CA PRO A 270 -8.93 3.01 17.89
C PRO A 270 -8.59 2.15 16.67
N VAL A 271 -9.56 2.04 15.76
CA VAL A 271 -9.42 1.28 14.51
C VAL A 271 -9.50 2.22 13.32
N VAL A 272 -8.52 2.15 12.44
CA VAL A 272 -8.49 2.93 11.19
C VAL A 272 -8.44 1.99 10.00
N VAL A 273 -9.36 2.18 9.06
CA VAL A 273 -9.43 1.46 7.81
C VAL A 273 -9.04 2.36 6.63
N THR A 274 -8.33 1.81 5.65
CA THR A 274 -7.87 2.53 4.47
C THR A 274 -7.75 1.61 3.25
N GLY A 275 -7.37 2.18 2.11
CA GLY A 275 -7.17 1.49 0.84
C GLY A 275 -8.39 1.56 -0.08
N GLY A 276 -8.16 1.37 -1.39
CA GLY A 276 -9.21 1.53 -2.41
C GLY A 276 -10.44 0.62 -2.21
N THR A 277 -10.26 -0.55 -1.60
CA THR A 277 -11.37 -1.47 -1.32
C THR A 277 -12.28 -0.97 -0.19
N SER A 278 -11.79 -0.10 0.69
CA SER A 278 -12.62 0.52 1.76
C SER A 278 -13.33 1.81 1.32
N SER A 279 -13.19 2.22 0.05
CA SER A 279 -13.73 3.49 -0.44
C SER A 279 -15.26 3.54 -0.66
N PRO A 280 -15.99 2.44 -0.92
CA PRO A 280 -17.43 2.52 -1.10
C PRO A 280 -18.14 3.11 0.11
N ASN A 281 -19.11 4.01 -0.14
CA ASN A 281 -19.98 4.55 0.92
C ASN A 281 -20.65 3.40 1.70
N GLY A 282 -20.69 3.53 3.03
CA GLY A 282 -21.22 2.50 3.93
C GLY A 282 -20.20 1.45 4.40
N PHE A 283 -18.96 1.45 3.88
CA PHE A 283 -17.94 0.50 4.29
C PHE A 283 -17.57 0.63 5.78
N GLU A 284 -17.37 1.87 6.25
CA GLU A 284 -17.01 2.15 7.65
C GLU A 284 -18.08 1.66 8.62
N ASP A 285 -19.34 2.02 8.34
CA ASP A 285 -20.49 1.61 9.17
C ASP A 285 -20.63 0.07 9.19
N LEU A 286 -20.51 -0.56 8.02
CA LEU A 286 -20.58 -2.00 7.90
C LEU A 286 -19.46 -2.70 8.68
N PHE A 287 -18.23 -2.23 8.54
CA PHE A 287 -17.10 -2.80 9.27
C PHE A 287 -17.25 -2.62 10.78
N ALA A 288 -17.73 -1.44 11.22
CA ALA A 288 -18.00 -1.17 12.62
C ALA A 288 -19.07 -2.09 13.20
N ASP A 289 -20.16 -2.34 12.46
CA ASP A 289 -21.24 -3.25 12.88
C ASP A 289 -20.74 -4.69 13.02
N HIS A 290 -20.01 -5.22 12.02
CA HIS A 290 -19.45 -6.57 12.07
C HIS A 290 -18.40 -6.72 13.20
N LEU A 291 -17.60 -5.67 13.43
CA LEU A 291 -16.61 -5.66 14.49
C LEU A 291 -17.24 -5.63 15.89
N ALA A 292 -18.36 -4.92 16.06
CA ALA A 292 -19.10 -4.87 17.32
C ALA A 292 -19.77 -6.21 17.70
N ASP A 293 -20.13 -7.01 16.69
CA ASP A 293 -20.70 -8.35 16.88
C ASP A 293 -19.63 -9.43 17.13
N ALA A 294 -18.36 -9.10 16.89
CA ALA A 294 -17.24 -10.03 17.06
C ALA A 294 -16.75 -10.12 18.51
N ASN A 295 -16.25 -11.30 18.92
CA ASN A 295 -15.67 -11.50 20.24
C ASN A 295 -14.15 -11.22 20.20
N ILE A 296 -13.76 -9.95 20.00
CA ILE A 296 -12.37 -9.54 20.02
C ILE A 296 -11.89 -9.37 21.46
N PRO A 297 -10.64 -9.79 21.80
CA PRO A 297 -10.16 -9.82 23.18
C PRO A 297 -9.73 -8.45 23.73
N PHE A 298 -10.07 -7.33 23.07
CA PHE A 298 -9.81 -5.97 23.53
C PHE A 298 -10.98 -5.03 23.25
N SER A 299 -11.04 -3.91 23.97
CA SER A 299 -12.04 -2.86 23.76
C SER A 299 -11.69 -2.02 22.54
N ILE A 300 -12.71 -1.67 21.73
CA ILE A 300 -12.57 -0.80 20.57
C ILE A 300 -13.18 0.56 20.93
N SER A 301 -12.38 1.64 20.81
CA SER A 301 -12.84 3.00 21.08
C SER A 301 -13.67 3.58 19.93
N GLY A 302 -13.52 3.07 18.74
CA GLY A 302 -14.25 3.44 17.52
C GLY A 302 -13.55 2.98 16.27
N VAL A 303 -14.30 2.96 15.16
CA VAL A 303 -13.83 2.67 13.81
C VAL A 303 -13.97 3.94 12.99
N ARG A 304 -12.98 4.26 12.17
CA ARG A 304 -13.06 5.33 11.18
C ARG A 304 -12.26 5.01 9.92
N SER A 305 -12.63 5.60 8.84
CA SER A 305 -11.80 5.64 7.63
C SER A 305 -10.62 6.61 7.83
N ALA A 306 -9.53 6.37 7.13
CA ALA A 306 -8.43 7.33 7.03
C ALA A 306 -8.92 8.64 6.39
N ASP A 307 -8.30 9.76 6.72
CA ASP A 307 -8.66 11.07 6.18
C ASP A 307 -8.57 11.11 4.65
N GLU A 308 -7.51 10.50 4.11
CA GLU A 308 -7.30 10.32 2.67
C GLU A 308 -6.95 8.85 2.37
N PRO A 309 -7.96 7.95 2.22
CA PRO A 309 -7.73 6.50 2.15
C PRO A 309 -6.77 6.04 1.06
N MET A 310 -6.71 6.74 -0.07
CA MET A 310 -5.81 6.40 -1.17
C MET A 310 -4.35 6.74 -0.89
N TYR A 311 -4.08 7.69 0.02
CA TYR A 311 -2.73 8.21 0.28
C TYR A 311 -2.17 7.80 1.64
N SER A 312 -2.99 7.24 2.51
CA SER A 312 -2.66 6.95 3.91
C SER A 312 -1.40 6.09 4.06
N VAL A 313 -1.24 5.03 3.27
CA VAL A 313 -0.05 4.15 3.33
C VAL A 313 1.22 4.92 2.91
N ALA A 314 1.20 5.66 1.80
CA ALA A 314 2.35 6.46 1.36
C ALA A 314 2.66 7.59 2.36
N SER A 315 1.63 8.19 2.97
CA SER A 315 1.77 9.22 4.02
C SER A 315 2.45 8.63 5.26
N GLY A 316 1.99 7.48 5.72
CA GLY A 316 2.58 6.80 6.88
C GLY A 316 4.03 6.36 6.65
N ALA A 317 4.34 5.86 5.45
CA ALA A 317 5.71 5.58 5.04
C ALA A 317 6.59 6.83 5.06
N LEU A 318 6.05 7.99 4.63
CA LEU A 318 6.76 9.28 4.71
C LEU A 318 6.97 9.72 6.17
N VAL A 319 5.98 9.55 7.04
CA VAL A 319 6.09 9.87 8.47
C VAL A 319 7.19 9.03 9.11
N ALA A 320 7.21 7.72 8.86
CA ALA A 320 8.25 6.82 9.36
C ALA A 320 9.65 7.25 8.89
N ALA A 321 9.82 7.51 7.60
CA ALA A 321 11.09 7.94 7.02
C ALA A 321 11.62 9.26 7.62
N ARG A 322 10.72 10.20 7.94
CA ARG A 322 11.07 11.48 8.56
C ARG A 322 11.40 11.34 10.04
N SER A 323 10.75 10.45 10.76
CA SER A 323 11.02 10.20 12.18
C SER A 323 12.46 9.72 12.37
N GLU A 324 12.92 8.79 11.53
CA GLU A 324 14.30 8.31 11.58
C GLU A 324 15.33 9.36 11.16
N GLU A 325 15.07 10.17 10.10
CA GLU A 325 15.96 11.30 9.76
C GLU A 325 16.10 12.28 10.94
N GLY A 326 15.05 12.49 11.73
CA GLY A 326 15.06 13.35 12.93
C GLY A 326 15.93 12.76 14.06
N GLU A 327 15.81 11.49 14.34
CA GLU A 327 16.59 10.78 15.36
C GLU A 327 18.09 10.71 15.01
N GLU A 328 18.44 10.48 13.74
CA GLU A 328 19.82 10.50 13.27
C GLU A 328 20.46 11.89 13.41
N ALA A 329 19.69 12.97 13.15
CA ALA A 329 20.16 14.33 13.30
C ALA A 329 20.44 14.71 14.77
N GLU A 330 19.61 14.20 15.72
CA GLU A 330 19.81 14.42 17.15
C GLU A 330 20.96 13.55 17.70
N SER A 331 21.11 12.32 17.29
CA SER A 331 22.19 11.42 17.70
C SER A 331 23.57 11.81 17.17
N GLY A 332 23.62 12.40 15.97
CA GLY A 332 24.85 12.92 15.34
C GLY A 332 25.39 14.23 15.96
N GLY A 333 24.57 14.92 16.75
CA GLY A 333 24.92 16.21 17.38
C GLY A 333 25.67 16.14 18.72
N THR A 334 25.87 14.98 19.29
CA THR A 334 26.45 14.79 20.65
C THR A 334 27.89 14.26 20.69
N SER A 335 28.73 14.58 19.73
CA SER A 335 30.18 14.42 19.88
C SER A 335 30.84 15.80 20.08
N GLU A 336 30.76 16.35 21.30
CA GLU A 336 31.72 17.36 21.74
C GLU A 336 33.13 16.78 21.73
N PRO A 337 34.13 17.46 21.13
CA PRO A 337 35.52 17.02 21.25
C PRO A 337 35.97 17.20 22.69
N ALA A 338 36.44 16.12 23.31
CA ALA A 338 37.11 16.16 24.61
C ALA A 338 38.26 17.18 24.54
N THR A 339 38.13 18.26 25.28
CA THR A 339 39.22 19.19 25.56
C THR A 339 40.26 18.44 26.37
N GLU A 340 41.41 18.17 25.77
CA GLU A 340 42.61 17.66 26.39
C GLU A 340 43.13 18.74 27.36
N GLU A 341 42.92 18.53 28.65
CA GLU A 341 43.43 19.37 29.72
C GLU A 341 44.95 19.15 29.83
N ALA A 342 45.71 20.14 29.44
CA ALA A 342 47.17 20.13 29.56
C ALA A 342 47.58 20.12 31.06
N ALA A 343 48.34 19.10 31.46
CA ALA A 343 48.93 19.00 32.79
C ALA A 343 49.96 20.12 32.99
N PRO A 344 50.06 20.69 34.22
CA PRO A 344 51.04 21.76 34.52
C PRO A 344 52.45 21.18 34.62
N GLU A 345 53.37 21.79 33.94
CA GLU A 345 54.81 21.58 34.11
C GLU A 345 55.22 21.95 35.54
N SER A 346 55.86 21.02 36.25
CA SER A 346 56.54 21.26 37.53
C SER A 346 57.96 21.71 37.25
N GLU A 347 58.23 23.00 37.58
CA GLU A 347 59.59 23.45 37.82
C GLU A 347 60.19 22.78 39.07
N ASP A 348 61.33 22.07 38.90
CA ASP A 348 62.55 22.17 39.77
C ASP A 348 63.73 21.54 39.04
#